data_47d849b3002fafeeab6cee61e0997124
#
_entry.id   47d849b3002fafeeab6cee61e0997124
#
_cell.length_a   1.000
_cell.length_b   1.000
_cell.length_c   1.000
_cell.angle_alpha   90.00
_cell.angle_beta   90.00
_cell.angle_gamma   90.00
#
_symmetry.space_group_name_H-M   'P 1'
#
loop_
_entity.id
_entity.type
_entity.pdbx_description
1 polymer ?
#
loop_
_entity_poly.entity_id
_entity_poly.type
_entity_poly.pdbx_seq_one_letter_code
_entity_poly.pdbx_strand_id
1 'polypeptide(L)'
;MFAFGSFLTEQKNLHMEHLEDEVLNGGVAGARGAINFLQGLRDMLAGSSASSVDVTVKWDGAPAVFAGTNPENDQFFVGTKGVFAKNAKINYTDTDIDNNHSGGLASKLKVALKELSKVNIKGVLQGDMMYTSDDLQKETI
;
A
#
# COMPACT_ATOMS: atom_id res chain seq x y z
N MET A 1 -18.50 -10.42 -21.86
CA MET A 1 -18.02 -10.78 -20.50
C MET A 1 -16.61 -10.23 -20.36
N PHE A 2 -16.42 -9.16 -19.62
CA PHE A 2 -15.09 -8.59 -19.42
C PHE A 2 -14.41 -9.41 -18.30
N ALA A 3 -13.21 -9.91 -18.57
CA ALA A 3 -12.45 -10.61 -17.53
C ALA A 3 -12.16 -9.66 -16.37
N PHE A 4 -12.21 -10.14 -15.14
CA PHE A 4 -11.93 -9.35 -13.91
C PHE A 4 -10.63 -8.54 -14.02
N GLY A 5 -9.60 -9.12 -14.66
CA GLY A 5 -8.33 -8.43 -14.91
C GLY A 5 -8.43 -7.22 -15.86
N SER A 6 -9.48 -7.11 -16.68
CA SER A 6 -9.67 -5.93 -17.54
C SER A 6 -10.38 -4.78 -16.83
N PHE A 7 -11.06 -5.06 -15.71
CA PHE A 7 -11.69 -4.05 -14.86
C PHE A 7 -10.66 -3.37 -13.94
N LEU A 8 -9.69 -4.14 -13.44
CA LEU A 8 -8.60 -3.62 -12.62
C LEU A 8 -7.44 -3.18 -13.54
N THR A 9 -7.65 -2.11 -14.30
CA THR A 9 -6.51 -1.44 -14.94
C THR A 9 -5.66 -0.82 -13.85
N GLU A 10 -4.44 -1.33 -13.70
CA GLU A 10 -3.43 -0.71 -12.86
C GLU A 10 -3.21 0.73 -13.37
N GLN A 11 -3.84 1.71 -12.74
CA GLN A 11 -3.38 3.08 -12.89
C GLN A 11 -1.93 3.06 -12.47
N LYS A 12 -1.05 3.52 -13.35
CA LYS A 12 0.37 3.63 -13.08
C LYS A 12 0.50 4.36 -11.73
N ASN A 13 0.71 3.60 -10.66
CA ASN A 13 0.98 4.16 -9.36
C ASN A 13 2.24 5.00 -9.53
N LEU A 14 2.08 6.30 -9.46
CA LEU A 14 3.19 7.23 -9.29
C LEU A 14 3.73 6.93 -7.89
N HIS A 15 4.66 5.98 -7.82
CA HIS A 15 5.45 5.82 -6.61
C HIS A 15 6.12 7.16 -6.32
N MET A 16 6.09 7.56 -5.06
CA MET A 16 6.92 8.68 -4.63
C MET A 16 8.37 8.29 -4.97
N GLU A 17 9.03 9.12 -5.75
CA GLU A 17 10.41 8.90 -6.12
C GLU A 17 11.28 8.95 -4.86
N HIS A 18 12.26 8.07 -4.81
CA HIS A 18 13.27 8.08 -3.78
C HIS A 18 14.31 9.14 -4.10
N LEU A 19 15.00 9.63 -3.09
CA LEU A 19 16.04 10.67 -3.27
C LEU A 19 17.18 10.19 -4.17
N GLU A 20 17.50 8.91 -4.12
CA GLU A 20 18.47 8.27 -5.02
C GLU A 20 17.99 8.24 -6.47
N ASP A 21 16.70 8.16 -6.74
CA ASP A 21 16.17 8.19 -8.11
C ASP A 21 16.40 9.56 -8.75
N GLU A 22 16.30 10.64 -7.98
CA GLU A 22 16.67 11.99 -8.43
C GLU A 22 18.13 12.05 -8.89
N VAL A 23 19.04 11.41 -8.17
CA VAL A 23 20.46 11.37 -8.53
C VAL A 23 20.69 10.51 -9.77
N LEU A 24 20.08 9.33 -9.83
CA LEU A 24 20.25 8.37 -10.91
C LEU A 24 19.64 8.86 -12.23
N ASN A 25 18.46 9.45 -12.17
CA ASN A 25 17.71 9.87 -13.35
C ASN A 25 18.06 11.31 -13.78
N GLY A 26 18.35 12.21 -12.83
CA GLY A 26 18.62 13.62 -13.07
C GLY A 26 20.09 13.99 -13.25
N GLY A 27 21.02 13.04 -13.10
CA GLY A 27 22.47 13.28 -13.23
C GLY A 27 22.96 14.39 -12.29
N VAL A 28 23.79 15.31 -12.79
CA VAL A 28 24.37 16.41 -11.98
C VAL A 28 23.29 17.36 -11.45
N ALA A 29 22.26 17.65 -12.22
CA ALA A 29 21.16 18.52 -11.77
C ALA A 29 20.33 17.86 -10.66
N GLY A 30 20.02 16.56 -10.81
CA GLY A 30 19.33 15.76 -9.80
C GLY A 30 20.16 15.64 -8.52
N ALA A 31 21.48 15.42 -8.64
CA ALA A 31 22.37 15.38 -7.47
C ALA A 31 22.38 16.70 -6.70
N ARG A 32 22.40 17.84 -7.40
CA ARG A 32 22.29 19.17 -6.76
C ARG A 32 20.93 19.34 -6.07
N GLY A 33 19.84 18.93 -6.72
CA GLY A 33 18.50 18.96 -6.15
C GLY A 33 18.42 18.17 -4.84
N ALA A 34 18.94 16.92 -4.87
CA ALA A 34 18.99 16.07 -3.70
C ALA A 34 19.81 16.66 -2.54
N ILE A 35 20.97 17.25 -2.83
CA ILE A 35 21.81 17.92 -1.81
C ILE A 35 21.08 19.13 -1.22
N ASN A 36 20.48 19.96 -2.05
CA ASN A 36 19.73 21.14 -1.58
C ASN A 36 18.53 20.73 -0.70
N PHE A 37 17.82 19.66 -1.07
CA PHE A 37 16.74 19.12 -0.28
C PHE A 37 17.24 18.65 1.10
N LEU A 38 18.32 17.89 1.16
CA LEU A 38 18.91 17.41 2.43
C LEU A 38 19.40 18.58 3.31
N GLN A 39 19.98 19.62 2.71
CA GLN A 39 20.39 20.82 3.44
C GLN A 39 19.18 21.55 4.01
N GLY A 40 18.12 21.75 3.22
CA GLY A 40 16.87 22.35 3.67
C GLY A 40 16.22 21.57 4.82
N LEU A 41 16.18 20.23 4.71
CA LEU A 41 15.69 19.36 5.76
C LEU A 41 16.52 19.48 7.05
N ARG A 42 17.85 19.47 6.94
CA ARG A 42 18.75 19.68 8.06
C ARG A 42 18.47 21.01 8.75
N ASP A 43 18.37 22.10 7.98
CA ASP A 43 18.19 23.45 8.52
C ASP A 43 16.82 23.61 9.20
N MET A 44 15.79 22.95 8.65
CA MET A 44 14.47 22.88 9.26
C MET A 44 14.50 22.13 10.59
N LEU A 45 15.12 20.96 10.64
CA LEU A 45 15.24 20.16 11.86
C LEU A 45 16.09 20.87 12.93
N ALA A 46 17.05 21.70 12.51
CA ALA A 46 17.85 22.55 13.40
C ALA A 46 17.10 23.82 13.87
N GLY A 47 15.86 24.04 13.40
CA GLY A 47 15.09 25.24 13.72
C GLY A 47 15.61 26.53 13.09
N SER A 48 16.49 26.44 12.09
CA SER A 48 17.11 27.59 11.40
C SER A 48 16.44 27.97 10.10
N SER A 49 15.41 27.23 9.66
CA SER A 49 14.66 27.52 8.43
C SER A 49 13.55 28.55 8.68
N ALA A 50 13.47 29.54 7.81
CA ALA A 50 12.40 30.54 7.80
C ALA A 50 11.09 30.03 7.18
N SER A 51 11.11 28.87 6.51
CA SER A 51 9.95 28.25 5.89
C SER A 51 9.55 26.97 6.61
N SER A 52 8.26 26.80 6.85
CA SER A 52 7.72 25.53 7.31
C SER A 52 7.72 24.53 6.14
N VAL A 53 8.30 23.37 6.35
CA VAL A 53 8.21 22.23 5.43
C VAL A 53 7.42 21.14 6.15
N ASP A 54 6.37 20.66 5.50
CA ASP A 54 5.61 19.55 6.03
C ASP A 54 6.40 18.25 5.81
N VAL A 55 6.77 17.60 6.90
CA VAL A 55 7.42 16.29 6.86
C VAL A 55 6.43 15.25 7.34
N THR A 56 6.17 14.27 6.48
CA THR A 56 5.30 13.14 6.79
C THR A 56 6.09 11.86 6.85
N VAL A 57 5.60 10.90 7.62
CA VAL A 57 6.19 9.56 7.71
C VAL A 57 5.53 8.67 6.66
N LYS A 58 6.33 8.12 5.74
CA LYS A 58 5.89 7.04 4.86
C LYS A 58 6.20 5.71 5.55
N TRP A 59 5.16 4.97 5.91
CA TRP A 59 5.30 3.61 6.39
C TRP A 59 5.63 2.67 5.25
N ASP A 60 6.58 1.77 5.45
CA ASP A 60 7.03 0.79 4.46
C ASP A 60 7.03 -0.62 5.05
N GLY A 61 7.06 -1.63 4.17
CA GLY A 61 7.10 -3.03 4.58
C GLY A 61 5.74 -3.66 4.90
N ALA A 62 4.64 -2.91 4.76
CA ALA A 62 3.31 -3.47 4.91
C ALA A 62 2.87 -4.20 3.61
N PRO A 63 2.15 -5.34 3.71
CA PRO A 63 1.62 -6.00 2.52
C PRO A 63 0.53 -5.16 1.87
N ALA A 64 0.62 -4.96 0.55
CA ALA A 64 -0.45 -4.34 -0.22
C ALA A 64 -1.67 -5.25 -0.27
N VAL A 65 -2.84 -4.69 0.06
CA VAL A 65 -4.14 -5.37 0.07
C VAL A 65 -5.07 -4.68 -0.89
N PHE A 66 -5.76 -5.49 -1.69
CA PHE A 66 -6.87 -5.06 -2.55
C PHE A 66 -8.17 -5.55 -1.92
N ALA A 67 -9.15 -4.67 -1.79
CA ALA A 67 -10.45 -5.00 -1.22
C ALA A 67 -11.56 -4.28 -1.96
N GLY A 68 -12.69 -4.93 -2.17
CA GLY A 68 -13.82 -4.33 -2.86
C GLY A 68 -14.85 -5.33 -3.33
N THR A 69 -15.76 -4.86 -4.15
CA THR A 69 -16.81 -5.69 -4.75
C THR A 69 -16.46 -6.05 -6.17
N ASN A 70 -16.46 -7.35 -6.46
CA ASN A 70 -16.22 -7.85 -7.81
C ASN A 70 -17.46 -7.56 -8.69
N PRO A 71 -17.31 -6.78 -9.77
CA PRO A 71 -18.45 -6.41 -10.62
C PRO A 71 -19.03 -7.57 -11.43
N GLU A 72 -18.36 -8.72 -11.49
CA GLU A 72 -18.86 -9.88 -12.23
C GLU A 72 -19.86 -10.71 -11.40
N ASN A 73 -19.76 -10.70 -10.07
CA ASN A 73 -20.58 -11.53 -9.19
C ASN A 73 -21.11 -10.80 -7.95
N ASP A 74 -20.86 -9.51 -7.83
CA ASP A 74 -21.27 -8.65 -6.70
C ASP A 74 -20.80 -9.15 -5.31
N GLN A 75 -19.79 -10.03 -5.28
CA GLN A 75 -19.22 -10.52 -4.02
C GLN A 75 -18.07 -9.63 -3.56
N PHE A 76 -18.04 -9.36 -2.25
CA PHE A 76 -16.91 -8.69 -1.64
C PHE A 76 -15.71 -9.63 -1.58
N PHE A 77 -14.54 -9.10 -1.92
CA PHE A 77 -13.30 -9.86 -1.91
C PHE A 77 -12.16 -9.10 -1.27
N VAL A 78 -11.14 -9.84 -0.88
CA VAL A 78 -9.81 -9.31 -0.55
C VAL A 78 -8.74 -10.09 -1.31
N GLY A 79 -7.60 -9.44 -1.54
CA GLY A 79 -6.47 -10.07 -2.19
C GLY A 79 -5.20 -9.27 -2.06
N THR A 80 -4.14 -9.78 -2.65
CA THR A 80 -2.86 -9.10 -2.83
C THR A 80 -2.66 -8.76 -4.31
N LYS A 81 -1.46 -8.35 -4.72
CA LYS A 81 -1.12 -8.19 -6.16
C LYS A 81 -1.41 -9.43 -7.00
N GLY A 82 -1.59 -10.60 -6.36
CA GLY A 82 -2.01 -11.84 -7.03
C GLY A 82 -3.39 -11.77 -7.70
N VAL A 83 -4.23 -10.78 -7.40
CA VAL A 83 -5.51 -10.56 -8.09
C VAL A 83 -5.32 -10.19 -9.58
N PHE A 84 -4.14 -9.67 -9.96
CA PHE A 84 -3.78 -9.33 -11.34
C PHE A 84 -3.04 -10.46 -12.08
N ALA A 85 -2.78 -11.57 -11.42
CA ALA A 85 -2.08 -12.67 -12.03
C ALA A 85 -2.93 -13.37 -13.11
N LYS A 86 -2.28 -14.06 -14.06
CA LYS A 86 -2.97 -14.87 -15.06
C LYS A 86 -3.96 -15.86 -14.43
N ASN A 87 -3.59 -16.42 -13.28
CA ASN A 87 -4.48 -17.20 -12.41
C ASN A 87 -4.77 -16.33 -11.18
N ALA A 88 -5.76 -15.48 -11.29
CA ALA A 88 -6.10 -14.49 -10.27
C ALA A 88 -6.43 -15.17 -8.92
N LYS A 89 -5.75 -14.71 -7.85
CA LYS A 89 -6.00 -15.15 -6.47
C LYS A 89 -6.95 -14.17 -5.79
N ILE A 90 -8.24 -14.40 -5.99
CA ILE A 90 -9.32 -13.59 -5.42
C ILE A 90 -9.91 -14.37 -4.27
N ASN A 91 -10.05 -13.75 -3.10
CA ASN A 91 -10.53 -14.44 -1.90
C ASN A 91 -11.86 -13.83 -1.46
N TYR A 92 -12.91 -14.63 -1.53
CA TYR A 92 -14.27 -14.28 -1.08
C TYR A 92 -14.56 -14.86 0.30
N THR A 93 -13.83 -15.92 0.69
CA THR A 93 -14.00 -16.66 1.93
C THR A 93 -12.68 -16.90 2.63
N ASP A 94 -12.72 -17.25 3.92
CA ASP A 94 -11.55 -17.68 4.68
C ASP A 94 -10.88 -18.91 4.07
N THR A 95 -11.67 -19.80 3.48
CA THR A 95 -11.16 -20.99 2.79
C THR A 95 -10.34 -20.63 1.56
N ASP A 96 -10.79 -19.63 0.78
CA ASP A 96 -10.02 -19.15 -0.38
C ASP A 96 -8.69 -18.55 0.08
N ILE A 97 -8.70 -17.82 1.20
CA ILE A 97 -7.49 -17.26 1.78
C ILE A 97 -6.51 -18.37 2.18
N ASP A 98 -6.99 -19.42 2.86
CA ASP A 98 -6.15 -20.55 3.28
C ASP A 98 -5.56 -21.32 2.09
N ASN A 99 -6.31 -21.43 1.00
CA ASN A 99 -5.84 -22.06 -0.24
C ASN A 99 -4.79 -21.23 -0.99
N ASN A 100 -4.90 -19.92 -0.93
CA ASN A 100 -4.09 -19.00 -1.72
C ASN A 100 -2.89 -18.41 -0.95
N HIS A 101 -2.96 -18.38 0.37
CA HIS A 101 -2.00 -17.69 1.24
C HIS A 101 -1.73 -18.50 2.50
N SER A 102 -0.61 -18.24 3.18
CA SER A 102 -0.23 -18.92 4.42
C SER A 102 0.37 -17.95 5.44
N GLY A 103 0.48 -18.41 6.69
CA GLY A 103 1.13 -17.68 7.78
C GLY A 103 0.45 -16.35 8.12
N GLY A 104 1.23 -15.37 8.56
CA GLY A 104 0.73 -14.07 9.03
C GLY A 104 -0.04 -13.27 7.97
N LEU A 105 0.28 -13.44 6.69
CA LEU A 105 -0.46 -12.80 5.60
C LEU A 105 -1.89 -13.34 5.51
N ALA A 106 -2.09 -14.65 5.62
CA ALA A 106 -3.43 -15.23 5.62
C ALA A 106 -4.27 -14.71 6.78
N SER A 107 -3.70 -14.63 7.99
CA SER A 107 -4.39 -14.08 9.16
C SER A 107 -4.80 -12.62 8.94
N LYS A 108 -3.91 -11.79 8.40
CA LYS A 108 -4.20 -10.38 8.09
C LYS A 108 -5.28 -10.23 7.02
N LEU A 109 -5.27 -11.05 5.97
CA LEU A 109 -6.30 -11.03 4.93
C LEU A 109 -7.68 -11.46 5.47
N LYS A 110 -7.76 -12.41 6.40
CA LYS A 110 -9.02 -12.79 7.06
C LYS A 110 -9.58 -11.63 7.89
N VAL A 111 -8.75 -10.91 8.62
CA VAL A 111 -9.15 -9.69 9.32
C VAL A 111 -9.66 -8.64 8.33
N ALA A 112 -8.94 -8.41 7.22
CA ALA A 112 -9.36 -7.49 6.18
C ALA A 112 -10.71 -7.89 5.56
N LEU A 113 -10.91 -9.16 5.22
CA LEU A 113 -12.17 -9.67 4.66
C LEU A 113 -13.33 -9.41 5.63
N LYS A 114 -13.15 -9.74 6.90
CA LYS A 114 -14.17 -9.58 7.94
C LYS A 114 -14.53 -8.12 8.22
N GLU A 115 -13.53 -7.25 8.31
CA GLU A 115 -13.77 -5.87 8.76
C GLU A 115 -14.08 -4.92 7.58
N LEU A 116 -13.38 -5.04 6.46
CA LEU A 116 -13.61 -4.15 5.31
C LEU A 116 -14.92 -4.45 4.58
N SER A 117 -15.44 -5.69 4.64
CA SER A 117 -16.77 -6.01 4.09
C SER A 117 -17.91 -5.19 4.73
N LYS A 118 -17.71 -4.69 5.95
CA LYS A 118 -18.69 -3.86 6.68
C LYS A 118 -18.68 -2.39 6.24
N VAL A 119 -17.65 -1.95 5.54
CA VAL A 119 -17.41 -0.52 5.18
C VAL A 119 -18.19 -0.10 3.94
N ASN A 120 -18.85 -1.02 3.22
CA ASN A 120 -19.59 -0.75 1.98
C ASN A 120 -18.71 -0.04 0.91
N ILE A 121 -17.57 -0.62 0.62
CA ILE A 121 -16.63 -0.12 -0.38
C ILE A 121 -17.26 -0.24 -1.77
N LYS A 122 -17.44 0.90 -2.43
CA LYS A 122 -17.88 0.96 -3.83
C LYS A 122 -16.67 0.86 -4.76
N GLY A 123 -16.63 -0.18 -5.60
CA GLY A 123 -15.49 -0.47 -6.46
C GLY A 123 -14.40 -1.23 -5.72
N VAL A 124 -13.15 -0.99 -6.08
CA VAL A 124 -11.98 -1.67 -5.51
C VAL A 124 -11.00 -0.64 -4.97
N LEU A 125 -10.53 -0.85 -3.76
CA LEU A 125 -9.49 -0.06 -3.11
C LEU A 125 -8.19 -0.87 -3.05
N GLN A 126 -7.09 -0.18 -3.18
CA GLN A 126 -5.75 -0.65 -2.81
C GLN A 126 -5.30 0.11 -1.56
N GLY A 127 -4.74 -0.60 -0.61
CA GLY A 127 -4.15 -0.02 0.59
C GLY A 127 -3.03 -0.90 1.13
N ASP A 128 -2.33 -0.41 2.13
CA ASP A 128 -1.31 -1.16 2.83
C ASP A 128 -1.86 -1.59 4.21
N MET A 129 -1.74 -2.88 4.52
CA MET A 129 -2.14 -3.42 5.82
C MET A 129 -1.07 -3.11 6.85
N MET A 130 -1.18 -1.96 7.49
CA MET A 130 -0.15 -1.45 8.41
C MET A 130 0.05 -2.34 9.63
N TYR A 131 -1.04 -2.67 10.32
CA TYR A 131 -1.03 -3.53 11.51
C TYR A 131 -2.42 -4.10 11.77
N THR A 132 -2.48 -5.15 12.55
CA THR A 132 -3.68 -5.71 13.16
C THR A 132 -3.54 -5.69 14.68
N SER A 133 -4.60 -6.05 15.41
CA SER A 133 -4.54 -6.16 16.88
C SER A 133 -3.42 -7.06 17.38
N ASP A 134 -3.08 -8.07 16.60
CA ASP A 134 -2.05 -9.06 16.95
C ASP A 134 -0.62 -8.52 16.83
N ASP A 135 -0.45 -7.43 16.10
CA ASP A 135 0.84 -6.74 15.95
C ASP A 135 1.10 -5.73 17.09
N LEU A 136 0.08 -5.44 17.92
CA LEU A 136 0.19 -4.46 18.99
C LEU A 136 0.85 -5.04 20.23
N GLN A 137 1.94 -4.44 20.68
CA GLN A 137 2.60 -4.77 21.94
C GLN A 137 2.41 -3.63 22.94
N LYS A 138 2.12 -3.98 24.20
CA LYS A 138 2.14 -3.02 25.31
C LYS A 138 3.57 -2.82 25.76
N GLU A 139 4.11 -1.63 25.57
CA GLU A 139 5.34 -1.21 26.24
C GLU A 139 4.97 -0.41 27.49
N THR A 140 5.62 -0.75 28.61
CA THR A 140 5.57 0.08 29.82
C THR A 140 6.76 1.02 29.75
N ILE A 141 6.49 2.29 29.58
CA ILE A 141 7.49 3.36 29.58
C ILE A 141 7.74 3.77 31.05
#